data_c9b76606050c6a4fd110f6be6ed88fe2
#
_entry.id   c9b76606050c6a4fd110f6be6ed88fe2
#
_cell.length_a   1.000
_cell.length_b   1.000
_cell.length_c   1.000
_cell.angle_alpha   90.00
_cell.angle_beta   90.00
_cell.angle_gamma   90.00
#
_symmetry.space_group_name_H-M   'P 1'
#
loop_
_entity.id
_entity.type
_entity.pdbx_description
1 polymer ?
#
loop_
_entity_poly.entity_id
_entity_poly.type
_entity_poly.pdbx_seq_one_letter_code
_entity_poly.pdbx_strand_id
1 'polypeptide(L)'
;MHRAIEKFNLIDDGDKVAIGLSGGKDSLLLTACLGTYQKFSKRKFSLIALCVDSFKNIDSESLENFCKSYNIEFKLIPSDIGEVVFNVRKEKNPCSLCAKMRRGALCSTCKELGFNKLALAHNADDMIETFMLSLKHENRLNAMQPKSYMSNTNVTLIRPLIYLWESQILEYTKGFKILKNPCPIDRKTERENIKKIIVEINKIFPDFNKKLFEGIINYERYNLIKN
;
A
#
# COMPACT_ATOMS: atom_id res chain seq x y z
N MET A 1 2.24 -8.91 -10.06
CA MET A 1 2.52 -7.47 -10.27
C MET A 1 2.35 -7.06 -11.73
N HIS A 2 3.08 -7.61 -12.71
CA HIS A 2 3.00 -7.23 -14.14
C HIS A 2 1.56 -7.14 -14.66
N ARG A 3 0.70 -8.15 -14.39
CA ARG A 3 -0.72 -8.12 -14.76
C ARG A 3 -1.45 -6.87 -14.27
N ALA A 4 -1.15 -6.38 -13.07
CA ALA A 4 -1.79 -5.17 -12.54
C ALA A 4 -1.31 -3.92 -13.28
N ILE A 5 0.00 -3.83 -13.56
CA ILE A 5 0.59 -2.72 -14.31
C ILE A 5 -0.05 -2.60 -15.68
N GLU A 6 -0.19 -3.70 -16.41
CA GLU A 6 -0.78 -3.70 -17.75
C GLU A 6 -2.28 -3.41 -17.72
N LYS A 7 -3.05 -4.15 -16.89
CA LYS A 7 -4.53 -4.01 -16.88
C LYS A 7 -5.00 -2.62 -16.49
N PHE A 8 -4.28 -1.96 -15.56
CA PHE A 8 -4.70 -0.67 -15.02
C PHE A 8 -3.84 0.50 -15.51
N ASN A 9 -2.93 0.28 -16.44
CA ASN A 9 -2.00 1.29 -16.95
C ASN A 9 -1.35 2.06 -15.79
N LEU A 10 -0.68 1.30 -14.88
CA LEU A 10 -0.14 1.88 -13.65
C LEU A 10 1.17 2.63 -13.90
N ILE A 11 2.00 2.17 -14.85
CA ILE A 11 3.30 2.77 -15.18
C ILE A 11 3.36 2.97 -16.68
N ASP A 12 3.64 4.18 -17.10
CA ASP A 12 3.82 4.60 -18.48
C ASP A 12 5.30 4.89 -18.77
N ASP A 13 5.65 5.03 -20.05
CA ASP A 13 7.00 5.45 -20.44
C ASP A 13 7.28 6.87 -19.96
N GLY A 14 8.48 7.13 -19.44
CA GLY A 14 8.87 8.40 -18.87
C GLY A 14 8.41 8.69 -17.44
N ASP A 15 7.65 7.79 -16.80
CA ASP A 15 7.21 8.00 -15.43
C ASP A 15 8.37 8.09 -14.42
N LYS A 16 8.13 8.88 -13.37
CA LYS A 16 8.96 8.93 -12.16
C LYS A 16 8.14 8.35 -11.01
N VAL A 17 8.49 7.14 -10.58
CA VAL A 17 7.71 6.37 -9.61
C VAL A 17 8.42 6.35 -8.26
N ALA A 18 7.82 6.95 -7.26
CA ALA A 18 8.25 6.81 -5.87
C ALA A 18 7.59 5.56 -5.26
N ILE A 19 8.31 4.85 -4.39
CA ILE A 19 7.85 3.67 -3.67
C ILE A 19 7.69 4.05 -2.21
N GLY A 20 6.50 3.89 -1.64
CA GLY A 20 6.28 4.06 -0.20
C GLY A 20 6.84 2.85 0.56
N LEU A 21 8.05 2.99 1.12
CA LEU A 21 8.77 1.94 1.83
C LEU A 21 8.59 2.10 3.35
N SER A 22 7.96 1.12 4.00
CA SER A 22 7.75 1.12 5.46
C SER A 22 8.63 0.14 6.23
N GLY A 23 9.42 -0.68 5.53
CA GLY A 23 10.20 -1.78 6.12
C GLY A 23 9.40 -3.05 6.42
N GLY A 24 8.08 -3.03 6.23
CA GLY A 24 7.23 -4.22 6.31
C GLY A 24 7.33 -5.09 5.06
N LYS A 25 6.97 -6.39 5.19
CA LYS A 25 7.06 -7.40 4.14
C LYS A 25 6.51 -6.95 2.78
N ASP A 26 5.33 -6.31 2.78
CA ASP A 26 4.65 -5.90 1.55
C ASP A 26 5.43 -4.81 0.82
N SER A 27 5.93 -3.81 1.54
CA SER A 27 6.69 -2.70 0.96
C SER A 27 8.09 -3.12 0.47
N LEU A 28 8.73 -4.05 1.17
CA LEU A 28 9.98 -4.65 0.72
C LEU A 28 9.77 -5.46 -0.56
N LEU A 29 8.70 -6.28 -0.62
CA LEU A 29 8.37 -7.03 -1.84
C LEU A 29 8.08 -6.08 -3.02
N LEU A 30 7.31 -5.01 -2.79
CA LEU A 30 7.04 -4.02 -3.84
C LEU A 30 8.33 -3.41 -4.39
N THR A 31 9.27 -3.05 -3.50
CA THR A 31 10.56 -2.47 -3.86
C THR A 31 11.38 -3.46 -4.71
N ALA A 32 11.51 -4.69 -4.26
CA ALA A 32 12.20 -5.75 -4.99
C ALA A 32 11.58 -6.01 -6.36
N CYS A 33 10.26 -6.11 -6.41
CA CYS A 33 9.51 -6.35 -7.64
C CYS A 33 9.64 -5.20 -8.65
N LEU A 34 9.54 -3.94 -8.20
CA LEU A 34 9.67 -2.78 -9.12
C LEU A 34 11.10 -2.60 -9.61
N GLY A 35 12.12 -2.77 -8.75
CA GLY A 35 13.51 -2.72 -9.16
C GLY A 35 13.87 -3.82 -10.17
N THR A 36 13.32 -5.02 -9.96
CA THR A 36 13.47 -6.11 -10.93
C THR A 36 12.71 -5.81 -12.22
N TYR A 37 11.45 -5.36 -12.13
CA TYR A 37 10.64 -5.04 -13.29
C TYR A 37 11.27 -3.95 -14.17
N GLN A 38 11.89 -2.91 -13.56
CA GLN A 38 12.57 -1.84 -14.28
C GLN A 38 13.68 -2.37 -15.22
N LYS A 39 14.39 -3.44 -14.81
CA LYS A 39 15.47 -4.04 -15.60
C LYS A 39 14.97 -4.73 -16.89
N PHE A 40 13.78 -5.31 -16.84
CA PHE A 40 13.22 -6.12 -17.93
C PHE A 40 12.08 -5.43 -18.68
N SER A 41 11.58 -4.28 -18.17
CA SER A 41 10.51 -3.53 -18.79
C SER A 41 10.97 -2.86 -20.09
N LYS A 42 10.11 -2.88 -21.11
CA LYS A 42 10.29 -2.05 -22.31
C LYS A 42 10.06 -0.57 -22.02
N ARG A 43 9.28 -0.24 -20.97
CA ARG A 43 9.03 1.14 -20.53
C ARG A 43 10.23 1.68 -19.78
N LYS A 44 10.62 2.91 -20.07
CA LYS A 44 11.67 3.64 -19.34
C LYS A 44 11.03 4.47 -18.26
N PHE A 45 11.32 4.19 -17.01
CA PHE A 45 10.85 4.94 -15.85
C PHE A 45 11.91 4.96 -14.77
N SER A 46 11.88 5.96 -13.89
CA SER A 46 12.80 6.06 -12.75
C SER A 46 12.13 5.63 -11.45
N LEU A 47 12.94 5.19 -10.48
CA LEU A 47 12.49 4.74 -9.16
C LEU A 47 13.22 5.48 -8.05
N ILE A 48 12.49 5.80 -6.99
CA ILE A 48 13.01 6.20 -5.68
C ILE A 48 12.21 5.52 -4.59
N ALA A 49 12.83 5.11 -3.50
CA ALA A 49 12.15 4.60 -2.31
C ALA A 49 12.07 5.72 -1.25
N LEU A 50 10.86 6.01 -0.79
CA LEU A 50 10.59 7.02 0.23
C LEU A 50 10.10 6.36 1.51
N CYS A 51 10.76 6.64 2.64
CA CYS A 51 10.38 6.14 3.94
C CYS A 51 10.03 7.29 4.88
N VAL A 52 8.83 7.30 5.44
CA VAL A 52 8.41 8.26 6.47
C VAL A 52 8.75 7.68 7.84
N ASP A 53 9.68 8.29 8.55
CA ASP A 53 10.01 7.91 9.93
C ASP A 53 9.04 8.58 10.91
N SER A 54 7.92 7.90 11.15
CA SER A 54 6.85 8.42 12.01
C SER A 54 7.13 8.38 13.51
N PHE A 55 8.15 7.61 13.95
CA PHE A 55 8.44 7.35 15.36
C PHE A 55 9.90 7.59 15.74
N LYS A 56 10.70 8.17 14.84
CA LYS A 56 12.12 8.54 15.03
C LYS A 56 13.02 7.36 15.43
N ASN A 57 12.71 6.15 14.99
CA ASN A 57 13.44 4.93 15.38
C ASN A 57 13.52 3.86 14.29
N ILE A 58 13.37 4.26 13.02
CA ILE A 58 13.45 3.30 11.91
C ILE A 58 14.90 2.95 11.60
N ASP A 59 15.20 1.67 11.35
CA ASP A 59 16.50 1.20 10.86
C ASP A 59 16.66 1.60 9.38
N SER A 60 17.01 2.86 9.16
CA SER A 60 17.14 3.45 7.81
C SER A 60 18.31 2.86 7.04
N GLU A 61 19.40 2.47 7.72
CA GLU A 61 20.58 1.87 7.09
C GLU A 61 20.22 0.52 6.43
N SER A 62 19.47 -0.33 7.12
CA SER A 62 19.00 -1.59 6.54
C SER A 62 18.11 -1.37 5.33
N LEU A 63 17.23 -0.36 5.35
CA LEU A 63 16.36 -0.04 4.21
C LEU A 63 17.16 0.52 3.03
N GLU A 64 18.13 1.38 3.30
CA GLU A 64 19.00 1.93 2.26
C GLU A 64 19.82 0.82 1.59
N ASN A 65 20.42 -0.07 2.37
CA ASN A 65 21.18 -1.21 1.86
C ASN A 65 20.29 -2.15 1.03
N PHE A 66 19.04 -2.37 1.47
CA PHE A 66 18.07 -3.14 0.70
C PHE A 66 17.76 -2.46 -0.64
N CYS A 67 17.51 -1.15 -0.66
CA CYS A 67 17.26 -0.40 -1.90
C CYS A 67 18.46 -0.43 -2.86
N LYS A 68 19.68 -0.26 -2.32
CA LYS A 68 20.93 -0.35 -3.09
C LYS A 68 21.07 -1.70 -3.83
N SER A 69 20.64 -2.81 -3.22
CA SER A 69 20.69 -4.12 -3.87
C SER A 69 19.81 -4.24 -5.13
N TYR A 70 18.84 -3.35 -5.27
CA TYR A 70 17.97 -3.23 -6.44
C TYR A 70 18.26 -1.99 -7.32
N ASN A 71 19.34 -1.25 -7.06
CA ASN A 71 19.71 0.01 -7.73
C ASN A 71 18.61 1.09 -7.60
N ILE A 72 17.98 1.19 -6.44
CA ILE A 72 16.94 2.17 -6.13
C ILE A 72 17.51 3.17 -5.12
N GLU A 73 17.41 4.46 -5.44
CA GLU A 73 17.73 5.53 -4.50
C GLU A 73 16.79 5.49 -3.31
N PHE A 74 17.30 5.73 -2.10
CA PHE A 74 16.54 5.76 -0.87
C PHE A 74 16.54 7.17 -0.26
N LYS A 75 15.37 7.61 0.23
CA LYS A 75 15.24 8.86 0.96
C LYS A 75 14.40 8.68 2.20
N LEU A 76 14.96 9.02 3.35
CA LEU A 76 14.25 9.10 4.62
C LEU A 76 13.54 10.44 4.74
N ILE A 77 12.30 10.44 5.18
CA ILE A 77 11.47 11.62 5.45
C ILE A 77 11.27 11.69 6.96
N PRO A 78 11.98 12.56 7.69
CA PRO A 78 11.75 12.74 9.12
C PRO A 78 10.35 13.33 9.34
N SER A 79 9.67 12.87 10.40
CA SER A 79 8.34 13.39 10.73
C SER A 79 8.00 13.24 12.21
N ASP A 80 7.06 14.06 12.67
CA ASP A 80 6.49 14.02 14.03
C ASP A 80 5.09 13.37 14.06
N ILE A 81 4.75 12.59 13.04
CA ILE A 81 3.41 12.01 12.88
C ILE A 81 3.01 11.18 14.09
N GLY A 82 3.91 10.35 14.62
CA GLY A 82 3.64 9.54 15.80
C GLY A 82 3.28 10.40 17.01
N GLU A 83 4.08 11.44 17.28
CA GLU A 83 3.82 12.39 18.37
C GLU A 83 2.50 13.12 18.20
N VAL A 84 2.25 13.67 17.00
CA VAL A 84 1.02 14.41 16.71
C VAL A 84 -0.21 13.53 16.89
N VAL A 85 -0.19 12.30 16.40
CA VAL A 85 -1.35 11.40 16.43
C VAL A 85 -1.64 10.88 17.84
N PHE A 86 -0.61 10.47 18.59
CA PHE A 86 -0.78 9.79 19.87
C PHE A 86 -0.73 10.72 21.07
N ASN A 87 0.09 11.75 21.05
CA ASN A 87 0.33 12.60 22.22
C ASN A 87 -0.41 13.94 22.13
N VAL A 88 -0.46 14.57 20.95
CA VAL A 88 -1.07 15.89 20.77
C VAL A 88 -2.57 15.77 20.51
N ARG A 89 -2.96 15.02 19.46
CA ARG A 89 -4.37 14.94 19.06
C ARG A 89 -5.19 13.90 19.83
N LYS A 90 -4.57 12.85 20.35
CA LYS A 90 -5.22 11.75 21.09
C LYS A 90 -6.49 11.25 20.40
N GLU A 91 -6.38 11.01 19.10
CA GLU A 91 -7.50 10.64 18.22
C GLU A 91 -8.16 9.34 18.65
N LYS A 92 -9.49 9.28 18.57
CA LYS A 92 -10.24 8.04 18.82
C LYS A 92 -9.88 6.95 17.78
N ASN A 93 -9.54 7.35 16.55
CA ASN A 93 -9.09 6.45 15.49
C ASN A 93 -7.70 6.87 14.96
N PRO A 94 -6.64 6.66 15.74
CA PRO A 94 -5.29 7.13 15.41
C PRO A 94 -4.73 6.54 14.13
N CYS A 95 -5.12 5.31 13.76
CA CYS A 95 -4.66 4.66 12.52
C CYS A 95 -5.09 5.42 11.27
N SER A 96 -6.31 5.92 11.22
CA SER A 96 -6.83 6.67 10.08
C SER A 96 -6.07 7.98 9.87
N LEU A 97 -5.86 8.74 10.95
CA LEU A 97 -5.09 9.99 10.89
C LEU A 97 -3.63 9.72 10.52
N CYS A 98 -2.98 8.76 11.15
CA CYS A 98 -1.60 8.37 10.86
C CYS A 98 -1.43 7.99 9.38
N ALA A 99 -2.32 7.15 8.83
CA ALA A 99 -2.28 6.76 7.43
C ALA A 99 -2.47 7.96 6.49
N LYS A 100 -3.38 8.89 6.82
CA LYS A 100 -3.61 10.13 6.06
C LYS A 100 -2.38 11.03 6.06
N MET A 101 -1.76 11.25 7.23
CA MET A 101 -0.57 12.10 7.37
C MET A 101 0.64 11.48 6.65
N ARG A 102 0.89 10.17 6.82
CA ARG A 102 1.98 9.48 6.10
C ARG A 102 1.83 9.57 4.59
N ARG A 103 0.61 9.34 4.09
CA ARG A 103 0.33 9.49 2.65
C ARG A 103 0.53 10.93 2.19
N GLY A 104 0.11 11.91 2.99
CA GLY A 104 0.34 13.33 2.72
C GLY A 104 1.82 13.65 2.60
N ALA A 105 2.65 13.22 3.56
CA ALA A 105 4.09 13.42 3.54
C ALA A 105 4.74 12.79 2.30
N LEU A 106 4.38 11.53 1.97
CA LEU A 106 4.88 10.87 0.76
C LEU A 106 4.50 11.63 -0.52
N CYS A 107 3.23 12.05 -0.66
CA CYS A 107 2.77 12.78 -1.84
C CYS A 107 3.43 14.18 -1.97
N SER A 108 3.63 14.89 -0.85
CA SER A 108 4.34 16.18 -0.86
C SER A 108 5.78 16.02 -1.30
N THR A 109 6.49 15.02 -0.74
CA THR A 109 7.88 14.72 -1.14
C THR A 109 7.96 14.28 -2.62
N CYS A 110 7.00 13.50 -3.11
CA CYS A 110 6.92 13.16 -4.54
C CYS A 110 6.85 14.45 -5.40
N LYS A 111 5.95 15.37 -5.05
CA LYS A 111 5.79 16.66 -5.76
C LYS A 111 7.08 17.49 -5.73
N GLU A 112 7.71 17.60 -4.56
CA GLU A 112 8.98 18.36 -4.39
C GLU A 112 10.12 17.79 -5.23
N LEU A 113 10.20 16.46 -5.35
CA LEU A 113 11.22 15.76 -6.12
C LEU A 113 10.84 15.58 -7.61
N GLY A 114 9.66 16.03 -8.03
CA GLY A 114 9.18 15.91 -9.40
C GLY A 114 8.77 14.49 -9.79
N PHE A 115 8.35 13.64 -8.82
CA PHE A 115 7.80 12.30 -9.06
C PHE A 115 6.28 12.40 -9.27
N ASN A 116 5.79 11.81 -10.35
CA ASN A 116 4.38 11.87 -10.73
C ASN A 116 3.56 10.68 -10.26
N LYS A 117 4.21 9.60 -9.80
CA LYS A 117 3.53 8.40 -9.28
C LYS A 117 4.08 7.99 -7.92
N LEU A 118 3.18 7.51 -7.05
CA LEU A 118 3.51 6.91 -5.75
C LEU A 118 2.96 5.49 -5.69
N ALA A 119 3.85 4.50 -5.70
CA ALA A 119 3.53 3.09 -5.57
C ALA A 119 3.38 2.71 -4.09
N LEU A 120 2.22 2.15 -3.74
CA LEU A 120 1.91 1.63 -2.41
C LEU A 120 1.70 0.12 -2.47
N ALA A 121 2.16 -0.58 -1.45
CA ALA A 121 2.22 -2.04 -1.41
C ALA A 121 0.89 -2.70 -0.96
N HIS A 122 -0.24 -2.06 -1.21
CA HIS A 122 -1.54 -2.65 -0.91
C HIS A 122 -1.79 -3.88 -1.80
N ASN A 123 -2.35 -4.92 -1.21
CA ASN A 123 -2.55 -6.23 -1.79
C ASN A 123 -4.04 -6.60 -1.89
N ALA A 124 -4.37 -7.84 -2.27
CA ALA A 124 -5.74 -8.29 -2.44
C ALA A 124 -6.53 -8.33 -1.12
N ASP A 125 -5.87 -8.75 -0.04
CA ASP A 125 -6.49 -8.78 1.30
C ASP A 125 -6.82 -7.36 1.77
N ASP A 126 -5.92 -6.38 1.57
CA ASP A 126 -6.17 -4.97 1.88
C ASP A 126 -7.39 -4.40 1.13
N MET A 127 -7.60 -4.83 -0.13
CA MET A 127 -8.76 -4.41 -0.91
C MET A 127 -10.06 -4.93 -0.30
N ILE A 128 -10.12 -6.21 0.05
CA ILE A 128 -11.28 -6.83 0.69
C ILE A 128 -11.56 -6.19 2.05
N GLU A 129 -10.54 -6.02 2.87
CA GLU A 129 -10.66 -5.38 4.18
C GLU A 129 -11.21 -3.95 4.05
N THR A 130 -10.71 -3.19 3.08
CA THR A 130 -11.19 -1.83 2.83
C THR A 130 -12.64 -1.82 2.38
N PHE A 131 -13.05 -2.76 1.52
CA PHE A 131 -14.43 -2.92 1.09
C PHE A 131 -15.36 -3.24 2.27
N MET A 132 -14.98 -4.19 3.12
CA MET A 132 -15.76 -4.57 4.30
C MET A 132 -15.86 -3.43 5.33
N LEU A 133 -14.78 -2.67 5.53
CA LEU A 133 -14.79 -1.49 6.40
C LEU A 133 -15.68 -0.37 5.84
N SER A 134 -15.67 -0.14 4.54
CA SER A 134 -16.53 0.85 3.89
C SER A 134 -18.01 0.47 4.03
N LEU A 135 -18.34 -0.81 3.83
CA LEU A 135 -19.68 -1.32 4.06
C LEU A 135 -20.13 -1.13 5.53
N LYS A 136 -19.24 -1.42 6.48
CA LYS A 136 -19.52 -1.31 7.92
C LYS A 136 -19.74 0.13 8.38
N HIS A 137 -18.92 1.07 7.92
CA HIS A 137 -18.86 2.44 8.47
C HIS A 137 -19.49 3.51 7.59
N GLU A 138 -19.51 3.30 6.28
CA GLU A 138 -19.91 4.33 5.32
C GLU A 138 -21.22 3.97 4.59
N ASN A 139 -21.76 2.77 4.82
CA ASN A 139 -22.91 2.23 4.09
C ASN A 139 -22.70 2.29 2.55
N ARG A 140 -21.46 2.06 2.11
CA ARG A 140 -21.05 2.16 0.70
C ARG A 140 -20.34 0.90 0.24
N LEU A 141 -20.60 0.49 -0.99
CA LEU A 141 -19.85 -0.52 -1.71
C LEU A 141 -18.61 0.13 -2.36
N ASN A 142 -17.65 0.50 -1.54
CA ASN A 142 -16.44 1.20 -1.98
C ASN A 142 -15.20 0.34 -1.71
N ALA A 143 -14.35 0.22 -2.72
CA ALA A 143 -13.10 -0.52 -2.63
C ALA A 143 -11.91 0.36 -3.01
N MET A 144 -10.74 -0.06 -2.56
CA MET A 144 -9.47 0.58 -2.89
C MET A 144 -9.21 0.49 -4.39
N GLN A 145 -9.05 1.63 -5.06
CA GLN A 145 -8.79 1.67 -6.49
C GLN A 145 -7.33 1.31 -6.81
N PRO A 146 -7.06 0.53 -7.87
CA PRO A 146 -5.68 0.24 -8.31
C PRO A 146 -4.87 1.49 -8.67
N LYS A 147 -5.54 2.53 -9.15
CA LYS A 147 -4.99 3.83 -9.54
C LYS A 147 -5.87 4.96 -9.00
N SER A 148 -5.29 5.97 -8.35
CA SER A 148 -6.04 7.10 -7.76
C SER A 148 -5.25 8.40 -7.90
N TYR A 149 -5.82 9.42 -8.50
CA TYR A 149 -5.18 10.72 -8.68
C TYR A 149 -5.39 11.62 -7.46
N MET A 150 -4.32 12.26 -7.00
CA MET A 150 -4.30 13.17 -5.85
C MET A 150 -4.13 14.62 -6.36
N SER A 151 -5.24 15.32 -6.56
CA SER A 151 -5.26 16.66 -7.16
C SER A 151 -4.42 17.71 -6.42
N ASN A 152 -4.34 17.63 -5.09
CA ASN A 152 -3.59 18.60 -4.27
C ASN A 152 -2.07 18.55 -4.53
N THR A 153 -1.55 17.41 -4.96
CA THR A 153 -0.11 17.19 -5.17
C THR A 153 0.24 16.85 -6.60
N ASN A 154 -0.75 16.62 -7.47
CA ASN A 154 -0.59 16.13 -8.84
C ASN A 154 0.15 14.78 -8.91
N VAL A 155 0.01 13.94 -7.87
CA VAL A 155 0.62 12.62 -7.78
C VAL A 155 -0.44 11.54 -7.98
N THR A 156 -0.15 10.54 -8.79
CA THR A 156 -1.03 9.38 -8.97
C THR A 156 -0.56 8.25 -8.04
N LEU A 157 -1.43 7.84 -7.12
CA LEU A 157 -1.21 6.62 -6.33
C LEU A 157 -1.44 5.40 -7.20
N ILE A 158 -0.55 4.43 -7.13
CA ILE A 158 -0.66 3.15 -7.83
C ILE A 158 -0.45 1.98 -6.86
N ARG A 159 -1.09 0.84 -7.13
CA ARG A 159 -1.04 -0.36 -6.28
C ARG A 159 -0.68 -1.60 -7.10
N PRO A 160 0.61 -1.77 -7.41
CA PRO A 160 1.05 -2.85 -8.31
C PRO A 160 0.84 -4.25 -7.74
N LEU A 161 0.75 -4.42 -6.40
CA LEU A 161 0.57 -5.70 -5.74
C LEU A 161 -0.91 -6.10 -5.55
N ILE A 162 -1.86 -5.35 -6.09
CA ILE A 162 -3.31 -5.51 -5.85
C ILE A 162 -3.86 -6.92 -6.14
N TYR A 163 -3.19 -7.71 -6.96
CA TYR A 163 -3.56 -9.09 -7.28
C TYR A 163 -2.85 -10.15 -6.42
N LEU A 164 -1.91 -9.75 -5.56
CA LEU A 164 -1.20 -10.68 -4.68
C LEU A 164 -1.96 -10.84 -3.36
N TRP A 165 -2.00 -12.09 -2.88
CA TRP A 165 -2.53 -12.42 -1.56
C TRP A 165 -1.45 -12.30 -0.50
N GLU A 166 -1.83 -11.98 0.75
CA GLU A 166 -0.90 -11.89 1.88
C GLU A 166 -0.10 -13.20 2.07
N SER A 167 -0.72 -14.35 1.84
CA SER A 167 -0.03 -15.66 1.89
C SER A 167 1.09 -15.79 0.85
N GLN A 168 0.88 -15.28 -0.35
CA GLN A 168 1.91 -15.26 -1.40
C GLN A 168 3.04 -14.29 -1.05
N ILE A 169 2.70 -13.12 -0.49
CA ILE A 169 3.68 -12.14 -0.06
C ILE A 169 4.59 -12.73 1.03
N LEU A 170 4.02 -13.42 2.00
CA LEU A 170 4.77 -14.12 3.05
C LEU A 170 5.76 -15.14 2.46
N GLU A 171 5.34 -15.88 1.43
CA GLU A 171 6.20 -16.85 0.74
C GLU A 171 7.38 -16.16 0.03
N TYR A 172 7.09 -15.10 -0.74
CA TYR A 172 8.11 -14.37 -1.51
C TYR A 172 9.07 -13.55 -0.64
N THR A 173 8.70 -13.23 0.60
CA THR A 173 9.53 -12.45 1.52
C THR A 173 10.30 -13.31 2.52
N LYS A 174 10.27 -14.63 2.38
CA LYS A 174 11.14 -15.53 3.15
C LYS A 174 12.60 -15.13 2.90
N GLY A 175 13.31 -14.82 3.99
CA GLY A 175 14.70 -14.36 3.94
C GLY A 175 14.89 -12.83 3.84
N PHE A 176 13.84 -12.03 3.71
CA PHE A 176 13.97 -10.58 3.85
C PHE A 176 14.09 -10.16 5.32
N LYS A 177 14.96 -9.20 5.62
CA LYS A 177 15.02 -8.56 6.94
C LYS A 177 13.83 -7.60 7.09
N ILE A 178 12.72 -8.13 7.62
CA ILE A 178 11.51 -7.32 7.87
C ILE A 178 11.71 -6.52 9.14
N LEU A 179 11.50 -5.21 9.08
CA LEU A 179 11.61 -4.34 10.26
C LEU A 179 10.37 -4.48 11.16
N LYS A 180 10.63 -4.44 12.48
CA LYS A 180 9.53 -4.42 13.45
C LYS A 180 8.77 -3.11 13.33
N ASN A 181 7.43 -3.19 13.30
CA ASN A 181 6.58 -2.01 13.30
C ASN A 181 6.69 -1.27 14.65
N PRO A 182 7.12 0.00 14.67
CA PRO A 182 7.27 0.75 15.93
C PRO A 182 5.94 1.27 16.49
N CYS A 183 4.81 1.04 15.82
CA CYS A 183 3.51 1.55 16.23
C CYS A 183 3.03 0.91 17.54
N PRO A 184 2.63 1.70 18.57
CA PRO A 184 2.21 1.16 19.87
C PRO A 184 0.88 0.40 19.84
N ILE A 185 0.09 0.60 18.78
CA ILE A 185 -1.21 -0.09 18.58
C ILE A 185 -1.15 -1.10 17.43
N ASP A 186 0.06 -1.56 17.07
CA ASP A 186 0.22 -2.58 16.03
C ASP A 186 -0.66 -3.79 16.34
N ARG A 187 -1.36 -4.31 15.31
CA ARG A 187 -2.28 -5.45 15.39
C ARG A 187 -3.52 -5.28 16.30
N LYS A 188 -3.77 -4.08 16.82
CA LYS A 188 -4.97 -3.75 17.61
C LYS A 188 -5.91 -2.84 16.83
N THR A 189 -6.28 -3.24 15.60
CA THR A 189 -7.03 -2.40 14.68
C THR A 189 -8.32 -3.08 14.22
N GLU A 190 -9.26 -2.29 13.73
CA GLU A 190 -10.49 -2.82 13.12
C GLU A 190 -10.22 -3.74 11.91
N ARG A 191 -9.11 -3.53 11.20
CA ARG A 191 -8.67 -4.42 10.11
C ARG A 191 -8.42 -5.83 10.62
N GLU A 192 -7.82 -6.01 11.78
CA GLU A 192 -7.62 -7.33 12.39
C GLU A 192 -8.96 -8.03 12.72
N ASN A 193 -9.98 -7.26 13.12
CA ASN A 193 -11.32 -7.82 13.34
C ASN A 193 -11.95 -8.26 12.00
N ILE A 194 -11.81 -7.47 10.95
CA ILE A 194 -12.28 -7.86 9.61
C ILE A 194 -11.56 -9.11 9.11
N LYS A 195 -10.24 -9.23 9.30
CA LYS A 195 -9.50 -10.45 8.95
C LYS A 195 -10.09 -11.69 9.63
N LYS A 196 -10.38 -11.61 10.94
CA LYS A 196 -11.01 -12.71 11.69
C LYS A 196 -12.37 -13.05 11.11
N ILE A 197 -13.21 -12.07 10.80
CA ILE A 197 -14.53 -12.27 10.19
C ILE A 197 -14.39 -12.99 8.84
N ILE A 198 -13.47 -12.56 7.99
CA ILE A 198 -13.22 -13.20 6.69
C ILE A 198 -12.79 -14.66 6.86
N VAL A 199 -11.93 -14.94 7.84
CA VAL A 199 -11.54 -16.33 8.16
C VAL A 199 -12.74 -17.17 8.56
N GLU A 200 -13.63 -16.67 9.42
CA GLU A 200 -14.83 -17.41 9.84
C GLU A 200 -15.81 -17.61 8.66
N ILE A 201 -16.00 -16.60 7.83
CA ILE A 201 -16.85 -16.74 6.63
C ILE A 201 -16.27 -17.78 5.66
N ASN A 202 -14.95 -17.81 5.47
CA ASN A 202 -14.30 -18.80 4.61
C ASN A 202 -14.48 -20.26 5.11
N LYS A 203 -14.70 -20.48 6.40
CA LYS A 203 -15.04 -21.83 6.93
C LYS A 203 -16.44 -22.28 6.49
N ILE A 204 -17.38 -21.33 6.40
CA ILE A 204 -18.78 -21.60 6.01
C ILE A 204 -18.92 -21.58 4.48
N PHE A 205 -18.29 -20.63 3.83
CA PHE A 205 -18.31 -20.44 2.38
C PHE A 205 -16.87 -20.49 1.83
N PRO A 206 -16.38 -21.67 1.43
CA PRO A 206 -15.04 -21.82 0.90
C PRO A 206 -14.73 -20.85 -0.24
N ASP A 207 -13.52 -20.29 -0.24
CA ASP A 207 -13.06 -19.27 -1.20
C ASP A 207 -13.87 -17.96 -1.23
N PHE A 208 -14.60 -17.64 -0.16
CA PHE A 208 -15.37 -16.40 -0.06
C PHE A 208 -14.51 -15.16 -0.36
N ASN A 209 -13.31 -15.08 0.22
CA ASN A 209 -12.40 -13.97 -0.01
C ASN A 209 -12.02 -13.84 -1.49
N LYS A 210 -11.74 -14.93 -2.20
CA LYS A 210 -11.42 -14.91 -3.64
C LYS A 210 -12.63 -14.47 -4.47
N LYS A 211 -13.82 -15.01 -4.17
CA LYS A 211 -15.06 -14.63 -4.86
C LYS A 211 -15.40 -13.17 -4.64
N LEU A 212 -15.24 -12.66 -3.40
CA LEU A 212 -15.46 -11.27 -3.08
C LEU A 212 -14.47 -10.37 -3.85
N PHE A 213 -13.18 -10.73 -3.86
CA PHE A 213 -12.17 -10.00 -4.63
C PHE A 213 -12.50 -9.97 -6.12
N GLU A 214 -12.87 -11.11 -6.70
CA GLU A 214 -13.29 -11.18 -8.11
C GLU A 214 -14.52 -10.32 -8.41
N GLY A 215 -15.49 -10.31 -7.49
CA GLY A 215 -16.65 -9.41 -7.57
C GLY A 215 -16.21 -7.95 -7.60
N ILE A 216 -15.35 -7.52 -6.68
CA ILE A 216 -14.86 -6.13 -6.61
C ILE A 216 -14.11 -5.72 -7.88
N ILE A 217 -13.23 -6.58 -8.41
CA ILE A 217 -12.41 -6.28 -9.59
C ILE A 217 -13.22 -6.26 -10.88
N ASN A 218 -14.32 -7.02 -10.95
CA ASN A 218 -15.19 -7.12 -12.11
C ASN A 218 -16.48 -6.33 -11.92
N TYR A 219 -16.39 -5.11 -11.42
CA TYR A 219 -17.51 -4.22 -11.10
C TYR A 219 -18.49 -3.99 -12.27
N GLU A 220 -18.04 -4.16 -13.51
CA GLU A 220 -18.89 -4.08 -14.71
C GLU A 220 -20.01 -5.14 -14.74
N ARG A 221 -19.87 -6.20 -13.92
CA ARG A 221 -20.87 -7.27 -13.79
C ARG A 221 -21.92 -7.00 -12.71
N TYR A 222 -21.87 -5.84 -12.05
CA TYR A 222 -22.83 -5.52 -11.02
C TYR A 222 -24.21 -5.25 -11.60
N ASN A 223 -25.19 -6.01 -11.11
CA ASN A 223 -26.60 -5.78 -11.36
C ASN A 223 -27.25 -5.21 -10.08
N LEU A 224 -26.77 -4.04 -9.67
CA LEU A 224 -27.35 -3.30 -8.55
C LEU A 224 -28.52 -2.47 -9.06
N ILE A 225 -29.49 -2.21 -8.17
CA ILE A 225 -30.67 -1.41 -8.50
C ILE A 225 -30.22 -0.06 -9.07
N LYS A 226 -30.65 0.23 -10.29
CA LYS A 226 -30.50 1.55 -10.92
C LYS A 226 -31.78 2.33 -10.68
N ASN A 227 -31.66 3.54 -10.12
CA ASN A 227 -32.76 4.48 -10.06
C ASN A 227 -33.03 5.06 -11.46
#